data_18783e227072d1201e14901bb3c0e9d9
#
_entry.id   18783e227072d1201e14901bb3c0e9d9
#
_cell.length_a   1.000
_cell.length_b   1.000
_cell.length_c   1.000
_cell.angle_alpha   90.00
_cell.angle_beta   90.00
_cell.angle_gamma   90.00
#
_symmetry.space_group_name_H-M   'P 1'
#
loop_
_entity.id
_entity.type
_entity.pdbx_description
1 polymer ?
#
loop_
_entity_poly.entity_id
_entity_poly.type
_entity_poly.pdbx_seq_one_letter_code
_entity_poly.pdbx_strand_id
1 'polypeptide(L)'
;MGKGVTWNERTGSLSDSQLEMLTGGGLSKRFSSLPLWISHPSNIGAFYGLLVSLALILPYRMTEEFWFPLWILHASLLICATAFLGLISRIFNALTKRMPLTVNRKLLYPMPFLGFTLFTLIHTDLLASNVYTQYLSWGLLMVPGPMYIHLSWAPRWRLLCMIEDGLSPFGNEQLEEKDYEQLRSEEISEVAGDDSEIIEVVESFEEE
;
A
#
# COMPACT_ATOMS: atom_id res chain seq x y z
N MET A 1 28.89 -1.70 -17.35
CA MET A 1 27.46 -1.68 -17.00
C MET A 1 27.00 -0.23 -17.12
N GLY A 2 26.32 0.12 -18.22
CA GLY A 2 25.74 1.45 -18.38
C GLY A 2 24.70 1.68 -17.27
N LYS A 3 24.68 2.89 -16.66
CA LYS A 3 23.57 3.31 -15.80
C LYS A 3 22.31 3.31 -16.68
N GLY A 4 21.41 2.35 -16.43
CA GLY A 4 20.10 2.36 -17.10
C GLY A 4 19.41 3.68 -16.80
N VAL A 5 18.83 4.28 -17.83
CA VAL A 5 18.03 5.51 -17.68
C VAL A 5 16.85 5.19 -16.75
N THR A 6 16.76 5.90 -15.65
CA THR A 6 15.69 5.68 -14.68
C THR A 6 14.36 6.17 -15.25
N TRP A 7 13.23 5.59 -14.79
CA TRP A 7 11.90 6.00 -15.25
C TRP A 7 11.66 7.52 -15.11
N ASN A 8 12.22 8.17 -14.06
CA ASN A 8 12.12 9.61 -13.82
C ASN A 8 12.70 10.46 -14.96
N GLU A 9 13.72 9.97 -15.64
CA GLU A 9 14.36 10.69 -16.76
C GLU A 9 13.52 10.62 -18.05
N ARG A 10 12.53 9.71 -18.09
CA ARG A 10 11.65 9.49 -19.24
C ARG A 10 10.25 10.08 -19.07
N THR A 11 9.99 10.83 -18.00
CA THR A 11 8.68 11.40 -17.71
C THR A 11 8.35 12.67 -18.50
N GLY A 12 9.29 13.23 -19.24
CA GLY A 12 9.11 14.51 -19.96
C GLY A 12 8.01 14.52 -21.05
N SER A 13 7.48 13.35 -21.43
CA SER A 13 6.39 13.22 -22.38
C SER A 13 5.03 12.93 -21.74
N LEU A 14 4.99 12.81 -20.42
CA LEU A 14 3.77 12.46 -19.67
C LEU A 14 3.04 13.73 -19.24
N SER A 15 1.71 13.69 -19.27
CA SER A 15 0.88 14.75 -18.67
C SER A 15 0.99 14.72 -17.14
N ASP A 16 0.67 15.84 -16.50
CA ASP A 16 0.67 15.93 -15.03
C ASP A 16 -0.26 14.90 -14.41
N SER A 17 -1.42 14.63 -15.02
CA SER A 17 -2.37 13.61 -14.63
C SER A 17 -1.79 12.20 -14.68
N GLN A 18 -1.09 11.85 -15.74
CA GLN A 18 -0.41 10.56 -15.89
C GLN A 18 0.72 10.40 -14.87
N LEU A 19 1.44 11.48 -14.58
CA LEU A 19 2.50 11.48 -13.57
C LEU A 19 1.93 11.27 -12.15
N GLU A 20 0.81 11.91 -11.83
CA GLU A 20 0.12 11.73 -10.55
C GLU A 20 -0.42 10.30 -10.40
N MET A 21 -0.99 9.71 -11.45
CA MET A 21 -1.42 8.31 -11.45
C MET A 21 -0.25 7.35 -11.18
N LEU A 22 0.93 7.62 -11.75
CA LEU A 22 2.13 6.79 -11.57
C LEU A 22 2.72 6.94 -10.18
N THR A 23 2.86 8.18 -9.70
CA THR A 23 3.47 8.45 -8.40
C THR A 23 2.49 8.24 -7.26
N GLY A 24 1.19 8.48 -7.50
CA GLY A 24 0.16 8.45 -6.47
C GLY A 24 0.47 9.38 -5.30
N GLY A 25 -0.28 9.24 -4.22
CA GLY A 25 -0.04 10.00 -2.99
C GLY A 25 0.72 9.18 -1.92
N GLY A 26 1.31 9.89 -0.97
CA GLY A 26 1.85 9.32 0.27
C GLY A 26 2.82 8.14 0.09
N LEU A 27 2.39 6.92 0.42
CA LEU A 27 3.22 5.72 0.35
C LEU A 27 3.66 5.36 -1.07
N SER A 28 2.76 5.46 -2.05
CA SER A 28 3.09 5.20 -3.46
C SER A 28 4.22 6.10 -3.94
N LYS A 29 4.17 7.40 -3.61
CA LYS A 29 5.22 8.37 -3.96
C LYS A 29 6.56 8.01 -3.34
N ARG A 30 6.57 7.50 -2.09
CA ARG A 30 7.81 7.02 -1.46
C ARG A 30 8.35 5.77 -2.13
N PHE A 31 7.47 4.83 -2.50
CA PHE A 31 7.90 3.60 -3.17
C PHE A 31 8.37 3.87 -4.61
N SER A 32 7.75 4.81 -5.33
CA SER A 32 8.19 5.19 -6.67
C SER A 32 9.55 5.89 -6.70
N SER A 33 9.96 6.54 -5.60
CA SER A 33 11.30 7.14 -5.48
C SER A 33 12.43 6.11 -5.27
N LEU A 34 12.09 4.87 -4.93
CA LEU A 34 13.05 3.79 -4.77
C LEU A 34 13.37 3.13 -6.13
N PRO A 35 14.57 2.56 -6.29
CA PRO A 35 14.86 1.72 -7.45
C PRO A 35 13.82 0.61 -7.63
N LEU A 36 13.40 0.32 -8.87
CA LEU A 36 12.30 -0.61 -9.15
C LEU A 36 12.54 -2.04 -8.62
N TRP A 37 13.81 -2.46 -8.50
CA TRP A 37 14.14 -3.75 -7.91
C TRP A 37 13.90 -3.80 -6.38
N ILE A 38 14.08 -2.67 -5.67
CA ILE A 38 13.75 -2.57 -4.23
C ILE A 38 12.24 -2.47 -4.03
N SER A 39 11.59 -1.63 -4.83
CA SER A 39 10.15 -1.38 -4.75
C SER A 39 9.29 -2.47 -5.41
N HIS A 40 9.90 -3.61 -5.77
CA HIS A 40 9.16 -4.76 -6.28
C HIS A 40 8.02 -5.16 -5.32
N PRO A 41 6.82 -5.47 -5.82
CA PRO A 41 5.65 -5.81 -4.98
C PRO A 41 5.91 -6.88 -3.92
N SER A 42 6.77 -7.87 -4.22
CA SER A 42 7.19 -8.90 -3.28
C SER A 42 8.00 -8.33 -2.12
N ASN A 43 8.93 -7.40 -2.40
CA ASN A 43 9.76 -6.77 -1.38
C ASN A 43 8.93 -5.86 -0.45
N ILE A 44 7.98 -5.12 -1.03
CA ILE A 44 7.04 -4.31 -0.24
C ILE A 44 6.15 -5.21 0.62
N GLY A 45 5.73 -6.37 0.09
CA GLY A 45 5.01 -7.37 0.87
C GLY A 45 5.84 -7.92 2.03
N ALA A 46 7.10 -8.31 1.76
CA ALA A 46 8.03 -8.76 2.80
C ALA A 46 8.24 -7.69 3.88
N PHE A 47 8.42 -6.44 3.47
CA PHE A 47 8.57 -5.30 4.38
C PHE A 47 7.33 -5.11 5.27
N TYR A 48 6.13 -5.24 4.70
CA TYR A 48 4.90 -5.21 5.49
C TYR A 48 4.85 -6.35 6.52
N GLY A 49 5.14 -7.58 6.10
CA GLY A 49 5.22 -8.74 7.00
C GLY A 49 6.25 -8.55 8.11
N LEU A 50 7.39 -7.95 7.79
CA LEU A 50 8.42 -7.60 8.78
C LEU A 50 7.88 -6.60 9.82
N LEU A 51 7.20 -5.53 9.39
CA LEU A 51 6.63 -4.54 10.31
C LEU A 51 5.59 -5.17 11.25
N VAL A 52 4.70 -6.01 10.72
CA VAL A 52 3.73 -6.76 11.52
C VAL A 52 4.46 -7.68 12.51
N SER A 53 5.46 -8.42 12.06
CA SER A 53 6.25 -9.32 12.90
C SER A 53 6.97 -8.59 14.04
N LEU A 54 7.52 -7.40 13.77
CA LEU A 54 8.15 -6.57 14.80
C LEU A 54 7.13 -6.09 15.84
N ALA A 55 5.94 -5.70 15.41
CA ALA A 55 4.87 -5.32 16.34
C ALA A 55 4.47 -6.48 17.26
N LEU A 56 4.47 -7.72 16.75
CA LEU A 56 4.11 -8.91 17.50
C LEU A 56 5.16 -9.36 18.54
N ILE A 57 6.38 -8.81 18.56
CA ILE A 57 7.39 -9.15 19.57
C ILE A 57 6.84 -8.97 20.98
N LEU A 58 6.14 -7.85 21.23
CA LEU A 58 5.67 -7.52 22.57
C LEU A 58 4.66 -8.55 23.13
N PRO A 59 3.54 -8.86 22.46
CA PRO A 59 2.63 -9.88 22.93
C PRO A 59 3.30 -11.24 23.10
N TYR A 60 4.13 -11.70 22.17
CA TYR A 60 4.84 -12.98 22.32
C TYR A 60 5.73 -13.02 23.55
N ARG A 61 6.49 -11.96 23.80
CA ARG A 61 7.37 -11.87 24.98
C ARG A 61 6.60 -11.89 26.29
N MET A 62 5.36 -11.37 26.31
CA MET A 62 4.57 -11.28 27.53
C MET A 62 3.81 -12.56 27.87
N THR A 63 3.53 -13.39 26.87
CA THR A 63 2.59 -14.53 27.01
C THR A 63 3.25 -15.89 26.85
N GLU A 64 4.41 -15.99 26.21
CA GLU A 64 5.03 -17.26 25.84
C GLU A 64 6.37 -17.46 26.56
N GLU A 65 6.56 -18.62 27.21
CA GLU A 65 7.81 -18.97 27.86
C GLU A 65 8.96 -19.12 26.86
N PHE A 66 8.70 -19.78 25.72
CA PHE A 66 9.64 -19.92 24.60
C PHE A 66 9.33 -18.96 23.46
N TRP A 67 9.11 -17.69 23.78
CA TRP A 67 8.64 -16.68 22.84
C TRP A 67 9.54 -16.48 21.62
N PHE A 68 10.86 -16.52 21.79
CA PHE A 68 11.78 -16.12 20.72
C PHE A 68 11.80 -17.11 19.54
N PRO A 69 11.97 -18.44 19.73
CA PRO A 69 11.88 -19.40 18.64
C PRO A 69 10.49 -19.41 17.97
N LEU A 70 9.44 -19.31 18.75
CA LEU A 70 8.06 -19.29 18.24
C LEU A 70 7.80 -18.02 17.43
N TRP A 71 8.26 -16.87 17.94
CA TRP A 71 8.16 -15.60 17.21
C TRP A 71 8.97 -15.63 15.90
N ILE A 72 10.21 -16.14 15.87
CA ILE A 72 11.00 -16.26 14.64
C ILE A 72 10.26 -17.12 13.61
N LEU A 73 9.70 -18.26 14.02
CA LEU A 73 8.93 -19.12 13.13
C LEU A 73 7.75 -18.38 12.50
N HIS A 74 6.92 -17.75 13.33
CA HIS A 74 5.76 -17.01 12.84
C HIS A 74 6.15 -15.76 12.03
N ALA A 75 7.18 -15.03 12.43
CA ALA A 75 7.73 -13.91 11.68
C ALA A 75 8.19 -14.34 10.28
N SER A 76 8.92 -15.45 10.19
CA SER A 76 9.38 -15.99 8.91
C SER A 76 8.20 -16.38 8.01
N LEU A 77 7.17 -17.04 8.56
CA LEU A 77 5.96 -17.40 7.83
C LEU A 77 5.20 -16.16 7.36
N LEU A 78 5.06 -15.13 8.20
CA LEU A 78 4.40 -13.88 7.84
C LEU A 78 5.13 -13.16 6.70
N ILE A 79 6.44 -13.01 6.82
CA ILE A 79 7.27 -12.36 5.80
C ILE A 79 7.19 -13.13 4.48
N CYS A 80 7.33 -14.46 4.52
CA CYS A 80 7.23 -15.30 3.32
C CYS A 80 5.83 -15.22 2.69
N ALA A 81 4.76 -15.29 3.49
CA ALA A 81 3.38 -15.23 2.99
C ALA A 81 3.08 -13.89 2.33
N THR A 82 3.44 -12.77 2.97
CA THR A 82 3.20 -11.43 2.41
C THR A 82 4.08 -11.14 1.19
N ALA A 83 5.33 -11.62 1.15
CA ALA A 83 6.18 -11.58 -0.03
C ALA A 83 5.57 -12.37 -1.19
N PHE A 84 5.07 -13.56 -0.92
CA PHE A 84 4.43 -14.42 -1.91
C PHE A 84 3.13 -13.80 -2.46
N LEU A 85 2.29 -13.20 -1.60
CA LEU A 85 1.12 -12.45 -2.03
C LEU A 85 1.49 -11.24 -2.91
N GLY A 86 2.60 -10.56 -2.62
CA GLY A 86 3.16 -9.51 -3.47
C GLY A 86 3.58 -10.05 -4.86
N LEU A 87 4.20 -11.22 -4.90
CA LEU A 87 4.56 -11.89 -6.16
C LEU A 87 3.31 -12.29 -6.96
N ILE A 88 2.32 -12.90 -6.32
CA ILE A 88 1.03 -13.25 -6.95
C ILE A 88 0.37 -11.98 -7.51
N SER A 89 0.36 -10.89 -6.74
CA SER A 89 -0.20 -9.60 -7.17
C SER A 89 0.48 -9.07 -8.43
N ARG A 90 1.82 -9.19 -8.52
CA ARG A 90 2.57 -8.85 -9.73
C ARG A 90 2.13 -9.69 -10.93
N ILE A 91 2.08 -11.03 -10.76
CA ILE A 91 1.71 -11.95 -11.84
C ILE A 91 0.29 -11.64 -12.32
N PHE A 92 -0.65 -11.50 -11.39
CA PHE A 92 -2.04 -11.18 -11.71
C PHE A 92 -2.18 -9.86 -12.48
N ASN A 93 -1.45 -8.81 -12.04
CA ASN A 93 -1.45 -7.52 -12.74
C ASN A 93 -0.76 -7.58 -14.11
N ALA A 94 0.24 -8.42 -14.29
CA ALA A 94 0.86 -8.65 -15.60
C ALA A 94 -0.13 -9.29 -16.59
N LEU A 95 -0.97 -10.21 -16.11
CA LEU A 95 -1.98 -10.90 -16.92
C LEU A 95 -3.19 -10.01 -17.21
N THR A 96 -3.71 -9.32 -16.20
CA THR A 96 -4.96 -8.54 -16.30
C THR A 96 -4.75 -7.12 -16.84
N LYS A 97 -3.51 -6.61 -16.82
CA LYS A 97 -3.14 -5.24 -17.23
C LYS A 97 -4.00 -4.14 -16.58
N ARG A 98 -4.46 -4.37 -15.36
CA ARG A 98 -5.32 -3.43 -14.62
C ARG A 98 -4.60 -2.12 -14.33
N MET A 99 -5.37 -1.02 -14.33
CA MET A 99 -4.91 0.28 -13.87
C MET A 99 -4.86 0.33 -12.33
N PRO A 100 -4.01 1.21 -11.74
CA PRO A 100 -3.95 1.39 -10.31
C PRO A 100 -5.29 1.93 -9.78
N LEU A 101 -5.76 1.37 -8.68
CA LEU A 101 -6.93 1.87 -7.96
C LEU A 101 -6.46 2.67 -6.74
N THR A 102 -7.20 3.73 -6.44
CA THR A 102 -7.07 4.42 -5.14
C THR A 102 -7.68 3.55 -4.06
N VAL A 103 -6.98 3.44 -2.94
CA VAL A 103 -7.45 2.67 -1.79
C VAL A 103 -7.74 3.66 -0.67
N ASN A 104 -8.94 3.56 -0.08
CA ASN A 104 -9.35 4.41 1.03
C ASN A 104 -8.40 4.25 2.22
N ARG A 105 -7.58 5.26 2.46
CA ARG A 105 -6.55 5.26 3.50
C ARG A 105 -7.14 5.32 4.89
N LYS A 106 -8.27 6.04 5.06
CA LYS A 106 -8.96 6.15 6.36
C LYS A 106 -9.42 4.78 6.86
N LEU A 107 -9.77 3.88 5.94
CA LEU A 107 -10.14 2.51 6.28
C LEU A 107 -8.92 1.59 6.46
N LEU A 108 -7.98 1.67 5.53
CA LEU A 108 -6.87 0.70 5.44
C LEU A 108 -5.82 0.89 6.53
N TYR A 109 -5.50 2.14 6.89
CA TYR A 109 -4.43 2.43 7.85
C TYR A 109 -4.76 2.03 9.30
N PRO A 110 -5.99 2.22 9.82
CA PRO A 110 -6.31 1.78 11.17
C PRO A 110 -6.39 0.26 11.34
N MET A 111 -6.67 -0.50 10.27
CA MET A 111 -6.90 -1.95 10.36
C MET A 111 -5.75 -2.72 11.03
N PRO A 112 -4.46 -2.52 10.68
CA PRO A 112 -3.37 -3.24 11.34
C PRO A 112 -3.26 -2.92 12.83
N PHE A 113 -3.54 -1.67 13.22
CA PHE A 113 -3.51 -1.25 14.63
C PHE A 113 -4.65 -1.89 15.42
N LEU A 114 -5.86 -1.92 14.86
CA LEU A 114 -7.01 -2.62 15.44
C LEU A 114 -6.73 -4.12 15.54
N GLY A 115 -6.15 -4.71 14.50
CA GLY A 115 -5.74 -6.12 14.50
C GLY A 115 -4.70 -6.41 15.58
N PHE A 116 -3.69 -5.56 15.72
CA PHE A 116 -2.67 -5.67 16.76
C PHE A 116 -3.27 -5.54 18.17
N THR A 117 -4.13 -4.55 18.38
CA THR A 117 -4.82 -4.37 19.67
C THR A 117 -5.65 -5.59 20.01
N LEU A 118 -6.46 -6.08 19.08
CA LEU A 118 -7.30 -7.25 19.28
C LEU A 118 -6.46 -8.50 19.56
N PHE A 119 -5.38 -8.71 18.80
CA PHE A 119 -4.45 -9.80 19.02
C PHE A 119 -3.83 -9.76 20.42
N THR A 120 -3.39 -8.59 20.86
CA THR A 120 -2.79 -8.41 22.19
C THR A 120 -3.81 -8.69 23.30
N LEU A 121 -5.04 -8.19 23.20
CA LEU A 121 -6.09 -8.42 24.18
C LEU A 121 -6.45 -9.90 24.32
N ILE A 122 -6.45 -10.64 23.20
CA ILE A 122 -6.70 -12.09 23.22
C ILE A 122 -5.53 -12.83 23.89
N HIS A 123 -4.29 -12.48 23.53
CA HIS A 123 -3.10 -13.15 24.05
C HIS A 123 -2.83 -12.86 25.53
N THR A 124 -3.30 -11.73 26.04
CA THR A 124 -3.17 -11.35 27.46
C THR A 124 -4.39 -11.80 28.30
N ASP A 125 -5.27 -12.62 27.76
CA ASP A 125 -6.51 -13.11 28.39
C ASP A 125 -7.47 -11.99 28.87
N LEU A 126 -7.28 -10.76 28.39
CA LEU A 126 -8.19 -9.65 28.65
C LEU A 126 -9.47 -9.74 27.83
N LEU A 127 -9.42 -10.45 26.72
CA LEU A 127 -10.57 -10.77 25.88
C LEU A 127 -10.65 -12.27 25.66
N ALA A 128 -11.86 -12.84 25.84
CA ALA A 128 -12.08 -14.26 25.63
C ALA A 128 -11.69 -14.70 24.21
N SER A 129 -10.79 -15.67 24.13
CA SER A 129 -10.35 -16.24 22.87
C SER A 129 -11.46 -17.13 22.29
N ASN A 130 -11.85 -16.86 21.07
CA ASN A 130 -12.66 -17.74 20.25
C ASN A 130 -12.16 -17.71 18.79
N VAL A 131 -12.61 -18.68 18.00
CA VAL A 131 -12.17 -18.85 16.62
C VAL A 131 -12.40 -17.58 15.77
N TYR A 132 -13.54 -16.90 15.98
CA TYR A 132 -13.90 -15.70 15.21
C TYR A 132 -13.01 -14.50 15.57
N THR A 133 -12.74 -14.27 16.85
CA THR A 133 -11.87 -13.17 17.30
C THR A 133 -10.44 -13.37 16.85
N GLN A 134 -9.96 -14.63 16.85
CA GLN A 134 -8.63 -14.96 16.32
C GLN A 134 -8.54 -14.69 14.80
N TYR A 135 -9.49 -15.18 14.00
CA TYR A 135 -9.49 -14.92 12.56
C TYR A 135 -9.66 -13.45 12.25
N LEU A 136 -10.48 -12.72 13.00
CA LEU A 136 -10.65 -11.29 12.84
C LEU A 136 -9.33 -10.54 13.10
N SER A 137 -8.64 -10.85 14.20
CA SER A 137 -7.35 -10.20 14.52
C SER A 137 -6.29 -10.45 13.44
N TRP A 138 -6.15 -11.70 12.98
CA TRP A 138 -5.25 -12.04 11.90
C TRP A 138 -5.67 -11.42 10.56
N GLY A 139 -6.95 -11.38 10.25
CA GLY A 139 -7.47 -10.71 9.05
C GLY A 139 -7.13 -9.23 9.03
N LEU A 140 -7.37 -8.53 10.14
CA LEU A 140 -7.04 -7.11 10.28
C LEU A 140 -5.54 -6.84 10.21
N LEU A 141 -4.70 -7.78 10.69
CA LEU A 141 -3.24 -7.66 10.58
C LEU A 141 -2.73 -7.96 9.17
N MET A 142 -3.28 -8.98 8.49
CA MET A 142 -2.69 -9.52 7.27
C MET A 142 -3.26 -8.93 5.97
N VAL A 143 -4.55 -8.54 5.96
CA VAL A 143 -5.23 -8.12 4.73
C VAL A 143 -4.78 -6.76 4.21
N PRO A 144 -4.58 -5.71 5.04
CA PRO A 144 -4.35 -4.36 4.55
C PRO A 144 -3.14 -4.20 3.63
N GLY A 145 -2.01 -4.78 4.01
CA GLY A 145 -0.78 -4.70 3.21
C GLY A 145 -0.91 -5.33 1.83
N PRO A 146 -1.22 -6.63 1.73
CA PRO A 146 -1.45 -7.29 0.45
C PRO A 146 -2.55 -6.65 -0.39
N MET A 147 -3.63 -6.16 0.22
CA MET A 147 -4.70 -5.47 -0.49
C MET A 147 -4.20 -4.16 -1.12
N TYR A 148 -3.44 -3.35 -0.37
CA TYR A 148 -2.81 -2.14 -0.91
C TYR A 148 -1.85 -2.48 -2.06
N ILE A 149 -1.02 -3.52 -1.89
CA ILE A 149 -0.07 -3.93 -2.92
C ILE A 149 -0.82 -4.37 -4.17
N HIS A 150 -1.86 -5.18 -4.03
CA HIS A 150 -2.61 -5.73 -5.15
C HIS A 150 -3.39 -4.67 -5.94
N LEU A 151 -4.10 -3.77 -5.24
CA LEU A 151 -4.99 -2.80 -5.87
C LEU A 151 -4.25 -1.54 -6.35
N SER A 152 -3.23 -1.11 -5.61
CA SER A 152 -2.60 0.18 -5.82
C SER A 152 -1.16 0.06 -6.31
N TRP A 153 -0.30 -0.68 -5.59
CA TRP A 153 1.13 -0.64 -5.87
C TRP A 153 1.56 -1.53 -7.05
N ALA A 154 1.11 -2.76 -7.14
CA ALA A 154 1.55 -3.67 -8.20
C ALA A 154 1.18 -3.19 -9.63
N PRO A 155 0.00 -2.59 -9.87
CA PRO A 155 -0.29 -1.95 -11.14
C PRO A 155 0.64 -0.77 -11.44
N ARG A 156 0.90 0.12 -10.47
CA ARG A 156 1.83 1.25 -10.62
C ARG A 156 3.25 0.77 -10.95
N TRP A 157 3.74 -0.19 -10.18
CA TRP A 157 5.05 -0.77 -10.41
C TRP A 157 5.20 -1.34 -11.83
N ARG A 158 4.17 -2.00 -12.36
CA ARG A 158 4.15 -2.47 -13.76
C ARG A 158 4.30 -1.32 -14.76
N LEU A 159 3.53 -0.22 -14.56
CA LEU A 159 3.59 0.95 -15.43
C LEU A 159 4.98 1.62 -15.37
N LEU A 160 5.56 1.73 -14.18
CA LEU A 160 6.92 2.26 -14.00
C LEU A 160 7.97 1.41 -14.72
N CYS A 161 7.87 0.08 -14.67
CA CYS A 161 8.74 -0.81 -15.44
C CYS A 161 8.58 -0.60 -16.95
N MET A 162 7.34 -0.44 -17.45
CA MET A 162 7.11 -0.17 -18.87
C MET A 162 7.80 1.13 -19.32
N ILE A 163 7.75 2.19 -18.50
CA ILE A 163 8.45 3.45 -18.79
C ILE A 163 9.97 3.24 -18.78
N GLU A 164 10.50 2.51 -17.81
CA GLU A 164 11.95 2.20 -17.75
C GLU A 164 12.41 1.41 -18.97
N ASP A 165 11.57 0.52 -19.50
CA ASP A 165 11.79 -0.23 -20.74
C ASP A 165 11.58 0.62 -22.02
N GLY A 166 11.17 1.89 -21.88
CA GLY A 166 10.92 2.81 -23.01
C GLY A 166 9.58 2.59 -23.71
N LEU A 167 8.67 1.88 -23.07
CA LEU A 167 7.32 1.65 -23.57
C LEU A 167 6.36 2.72 -23.05
N SER A 168 5.38 3.12 -23.87
CA SER A 168 4.30 4.00 -23.42
C SER A 168 3.27 3.20 -22.60
N PRO A 169 3.11 3.45 -21.29
CA PRO A 169 2.19 2.69 -20.46
C PRO A 169 0.72 2.99 -20.73
N PHE A 170 0.42 4.17 -21.28
CA PHE A 170 -0.94 4.65 -21.53
C PHE A 170 -1.39 4.50 -22.99
N GLY A 171 -0.49 4.01 -23.89
CA GLY A 171 -0.77 3.91 -25.32
C GLY A 171 -1.11 5.29 -25.93
N ASN A 172 -1.92 5.30 -27.00
CA ASN A 172 -2.54 6.51 -27.54
C ASN A 172 -3.96 6.74 -26.99
N GLU A 173 -4.41 5.91 -26.07
CA GLU A 173 -5.70 6.10 -25.40
C GLU A 173 -5.55 7.24 -24.40
N GLN A 174 -6.15 8.37 -24.73
CA GLN A 174 -6.41 9.44 -23.78
C GLN A 174 -7.27 8.81 -22.68
N LEU A 175 -6.74 8.76 -21.45
CA LEU A 175 -7.56 8.49 -20.30
C LEU A 175 -8.72 9.47 -20.34
N GLU A 176 -9.95 8.99 -20.30
CA GLU A 176 -11.12 9.87 -20.25
C GLU A 176 -10.93 10.78 -19.04
N GLU A 177 -10.91 12.08 -19.29
CA GLU A 177 -10.67 13.15 -18.30
C GLU A 177 -11.59 12.99 -17.05
N LYS A 178 -12.74 12.33 -17.24
CA LYS A 178 -13.70 11.98 -16.20
C LYS A 178 -13.19 11.00 -15.13
N ASP A 179 -12.46 9.98 -15.53
CA ASP A 179 -11.93 8.99 -14.55
C ASP A 179 -10.82 9.63 -13.69
N TYR A 180 -10.11 10.59 -14.28
CA TYR A 180 -9.08 11.33 -13.56
C TYR A 180 -9.68 12.35 -12.58
N GLU A 181 -10.70 13.10 -12.98
CA GLU A 181 -11.40 14.04 -12.09
C GLU A 181 -12.04 13.33 -10.89
N GLN A 182 -12.61 12.13 -11.11
CA GLN A 182 -13.14 11.31 -10.02
C GLN A 182 -12.02 10.87 -9.05
N LEU A 183 -10.91 10.36 -9.58
CA LEU A 183 -9.77 9.95 -8.75
C LEU A 183 -9.19 11.12 -7.95
N ARG A 184 -9.08 12.30 -8.58
CA ARG A 184 -8.60 13.52 -7.95
C ARG A 184 -9.56 14.04 -6.90
N SER A 185 -10.87 14.04 -7.17
CA SER A 185 -11.87 14.50 -6.20
C SER A 185 -11.92 13.59 -4.97
N GLU A 186 -11.76 12.28 -5.13
CA GLU A 186 -11.68 11.34 -4.02
C GLU A 186 -10.39 11.53 -3.20
N GLU A 187 -9.22 11.75 -3.83
CA GLU A 187 -7.97 12.04 -3.11
C GLU A 187 -8.03 13.40 -2.39
N ILE A 188 -8.60 14.43 -3.00
CA ILE A 188 -8.77 15.76 -2.38
C ILE A 188 -9.75 15.68 -1.22
N SER A 189 -10.88 15.01 -1.38
CA SER A 189 -11.86 14.83 -0.29
C SER A 189 -11.27 14.03 0.87
N GLU A 190 -10.35 13.09 0.57
CA GLU A 190 -9.66 12.29 1.58
C GLU A 190 -8.56 13.08 2.32
N VAL A 191 -7.90 14.03 1.64
CA VAL A 191 -6.85 14.88 2.24
C VAL A 191 -7.42 16.09 2.96
N ALA A 192 -8.47 16.71 2.42
CA ALA A 192 -9.10 17.88 3.00
C ALA A 192 -9.83 17.56 4.34
N GLY A 193 -10.15 16.25 4.56
CA GLY A 193 -10.94 15.91 5.74
C GLY A 193 -12.31 16.64 5.71
N ASP A 194 -13.06 16.45 6.74
CA ASP A 194 -14.35 17.12 6.94
C ASP A 194 -14.17 18.60 7.44
N ASP A 195 -13.05 19.23 7.06
CA ASP A 195 -12.74 20.61 7.41
C ASP A 195 -13.39 21.57 6.40
N SER A 196 -14.71 21.67 6.49
CA SER A 196 -15.50 22.73 5.85
C SER A 196 -14.98 24.13 6.22
N GLU A 197 -14.32 24.30 7.36
CA GLU A 197 -13.67 25.53 7.79
C GLU A 197 -12.51 25.97 6.88
N ILE A 198 -11.74 25.04 6.28
CA ILE A 198 -10.62 25.41 5.40
C ILE A 198 -11.13 25.91 4.05
N ILE A 199 -12.21 25.33 3.54
CA ILE A 199 -12.81 25.76 2.26
C ILE A 199 -13.39 27.17 2.39
N GLU A 200 -14.06 27.47 3.49
CA GLU A 200 -14.63 28.79 3.75
C GLU A 200 -13.56 29.89 3.91
N VAL A 201 -12.39 29.54 4.47
CA VAL A 201 -11.24 30.44 4.57
C VAL A 201 -10.60 30.71 3.21
N VAL A 202 -10.49 29.72 2.34
CA VAL A 202 -9.91 29.88 0.99
C VAL A 202 -10.84 30.72 0.11
N GLU A 203 -12.14 30.47 0.12
CA GLU A 203 -13.12 31.27 -0.63
C GLU A 203 -13.13 32.75 -0.17
N SER A 204 -12.93 33.03 1.12
CA SER A 204 -12.86 34.38 1.63
C SER A 204 -11.63 35.20 1.18
N PHE A 205 -10.55 34.52 0.77
CA PHE A 205 -9.35 35.16 0.22
C PHE A 205 -9.40 35.40 -1.30
N GLU A 206 -10.31 34.74 -2.02
CA GLU A 206 -10.50 34.99 -3.46
C GLU A 206 -11.48 36.11 -3.76
N GLU A 207 -12.23 36.61 -2.74
CA GLU A 207 -13.18 37.73 -2.87
C GLU A 207 -12.59 39.12 -2.51
N GLU A 208 -11.32 39.21 -2.04
CA GLU A 208 -10.59 40.47 -1.83
C GLU A 208 -9.61 40.78 -3.00
#